data_bd274c824298b5fb4d9b26af8c559b48
#
_entry.id   bd274c824298b5fb4d9b26af8c559b48
#
_cell.length_a   1.000
_cell.length_b   1.000
_cell.length_c   1.000
_cell.angle_alpha   90.00
_cell.angle_beta   90.00
_cell.angle_gamma   90.00
#
_symmetry.space_group_name_H-M   'P 1'
#
loop_
_entity.id
_entity.type
_entity.pdbx_description
1 polymer ?
#
loop_
_entity_poly.entity_id
_entity_poly.type
_entity_poly.pdbx_seq_one_letter_code
_entity_poly.pdbx_strand_id
1 'polypeptide(L)'
;MNKLFSLITMALVAGGVVLGASSVQAEEKLVLQISDDNPRTMNIVLNNAMNVAKALGAGGVDIEIVAYGPGLQMVKKDSKLAEKMKQAYAFGNIKFSVCENTMKNLKWTNKDLLNEAFIQTGIVPSGVVRIMELQGEGYKYVRP
;
A
#
# COMPACT_ATOMS: atom_id res chain seq x y z
N MET A 1 -26.51 -60.11 -54.67
CA MET A 1 -26.45 -58.62 -54.83
C MET A 1 -26.92 -58.00 -53.55
N ASN A 2 -26.03 -57.81 -52.58
CA ASN A 2 -26.36 -57.21 -51.28
C ASN A 2 -25.38 -56.07 -51.02
N LYS A 3 -25.88 -54.84 -51.04
CA LYS A 3 -25.14 -53.65 -50.70
C LYS A 3 -25.14 -53.44 -49.19
N LEU A 4 -23.96 -53.60 -48.56
CA LEU A 4 -23.75 -53.17 -47.18
C LEU A 4 -23.60 -51.65 -47.16
N PHE A 5 -24.50 -50.99 -46.45
CA PHE A 5 -24.33 -49.58 -46.07
C PHE A 5 -23.53 -49.54 -44.77
N SER A 6 -22.32 -49.00 -44.85
CA SER A 6 -21.49 -48.70 -43.66
C SER A 6 -21.89 -47.31 -43.12
N LEU A 7 -22.49 -47.29 -41.94
CA LEU A 7 -22.77 -46.10 -41.17
C LEU A 7 -21.50 -45.68 -40.41
N ILE A 8 -20.84 -44.61 -40.87
CA ILE A 8 -19.77 -43.98 -40.12
C ILE A 8 -20.40 -43.02 -39.12
N THR A 9 -20.33 -43.40 -37.88
CA THR A 9 -20.76 -42.55 -36.75
C THR A 9 -19.63 -41.56 -36.43
N MET A 10 -19.80 -40.29 -36.82
CA MET A 10 -18.87 -39.23 -36.53
C MET A 10 -19.13 -38.70 -35.09
N ALA A 11 -18.29 -39.06 -34.15
CA ALA A 11 -18.35 -38.56 -32.78
C ALA A 11 -17.77 -37.11 -32.75
N LEU A 12 -18.66 -36.14 -32.56
CA LEU A 12 -18.27 -34.74 -32.28
C LEU A 12 -17.74 -34.69 -30.85
N VAL A 13 -16.44 -34.61 -30.66
CA VAL A 13 -15.85 -34.23 -29.37
C VAL A 13 -15.92 -32.69 -29.24
N ALA A 14 -16.95 -32.23 -28.53
CA ALA A 14 -17.04 -30.83 -28.12
C ALA A 14 -16.00 -30.58 -27.03
N GLY A 15 -14.82 -30.12 -27.42
CA GLY A 15 -13.80 -29.63 -26.50
C GLY A 15 -14.25 -28.31 -25.87
N GLY A 16 -14.83 -28.40 -24.66
CA GLY A 16 -15.14 -27.22 -23.85
C GLY A 16 -13.86 -26.54 -23.42
N VAL A 17 -13.52 -25.38 -24.02
CA VAL A 17 -12.49 -24.48 -23.53
C VAL A 17 -13.05 -23.84 -22.25
N VAL A 18 -12.65 -24.34 -21.10
CA VAL A 18 -12.89 -23.66 -19.82
C VAL A 18 -11.97 -22.45 -19.79
N LEU A 19 -12.48 -21.30 -20.20
CA LEU A 19 -11.84 -20.01 -19.94
C LEU A 19 -11.88 -19.80 -18.41
N GLY A 20 -10.77 -20.15 -17.75
CA GLY A 20 -10.56 -19.82 -16.37
C GLY A 20 -10.59 -18.28 -16.24
N ALA A 21 -11.69 -17.74 -15.75
CA ALA A 21 -11.76 -16.35 -15.35
C ALA A 21 -10.79 -16.16 -14.18
N SER A 22 -9.57 -15.73 -14.46
CA SER A 22 -8.68 -15.17 -13.44
C SER A 22 -9.41 -13.97 -12.86
N SER A 23 -9.97 -14.11 -11.67
CA SER A 23 -10.48 -12.97 -10.91
C SER A 23 -9.30 -12.05 -10.66
N VAL A 24 -9.20 -10.95 -11.41
CA VAL A 24 -8.33 -9.83 -11.05
C VAL A 24 -8.88 -9.31 -9.73
N GLN A 25 -8.28 -9.74 -8.63
CA GLN A 25 -8.59 -9.21 -7.32
C GLN A 25 -8.22 -7.72 -7.36
N ALA A 26 -9.19 -6.84 -7.12
CA ALA A 26 -8.93 -5.42 -7.06
C ALA A 26 -7.89 -5.17 -5.96
N GLU A 27 -6.87 -4.38 -6.29
CA GLU A 27 -5.83 -3.97 -5.34
C GLU A 27 -6.48 -3.22 -4.17
N GLU A 28 -6.27 -3.70 -2.96
CA GLU A 28 -6.74 -3.02 -1.75
C GLU A 28 -5.92 -1.75 -1.52
N LYS A 29 -6.53 -0.72 -0.95
CA LYS A 29 -5.89 0.56 -0.68
C LYS A 29 -6.07 0.95 0.79
N LEU A 30 -4.98 1.30 1.46
CA LEU A 30 -4.97 1.62 2.88
C LEU A 30 -4.20 2.90 3.16
N VAL A 31 -4.82 3.87 3.80
CA VAL A 31 -4.13 5.02 4.39
C VAL A 31 -4.06 4.89 5.91
N LEU A 32 -2.86 4.98 6.44
CA LEU A 32 -2.56 4.98 7.87
C LEU A 32 -2.13 6.37 8.31
N GLN A 33 -2.81 6.91 9.33
CA GLN A 33 -2.46 8.20 9.92
C GLN A 33 -1.49 8.04 11.08
N ILE A 34 -0.48 8.91 11.16
CA ILE A 34 0.32 9.12 12.36
C ILE A 34 0.40 10.61 12.68
N SER A 35 -0.18 11.03 13.81
CA SER A 35 -0.27 12.42 14.23
C SER A 35 0.22 12.67 15.66
N ASP A 36 0.70 11.66 16.36
CA ASP A 36 1.31 11.78 17.68
C ASP A 36 2.72 11.18 17.70
N ASP A 37 3.53 11.57 18.69
CA ASP A 37 4.92 11.14 18.85
C ASP A 37 5.08 10.00 19.88
N ASN A 38 3.97 9.35 20.25
CA ASN A 38 4.02 8.20 21.13
C ASN A 38 4.75 7.03 20.45
N PRO A 39 5.87 6.54 20.99
CA PRO A 39 6.64 5.47 20.36
C PRO A 39 5.83 4.19 20.15
N ARG A 40 4.85 3.90 21.01
CA ARG A 40 3.96 2.75 20.86
C ARG A 40 3.06 2.91 19.63
N THR A 41 2.41 4.07 19.46
CA THR A 41 1.53 4.36 18.32
C THR A 41 2.33 4.31 17.02
N MET A 42 3.51 4.95 16.97
CA MET A 42 4.38 4.90 15.79
C MET A 42 4.80 3.47 15.43
N ASN A 43 5.11 2.63 16.43
CA ASN A 43 5.40 1.22 16.20
C ASN A 43 4.18 0.44 15.67
N ILE A 44 2.98 0.73 16.19
CA ILE A 44 1.74 0.08 15.75
C ILE A 44 1.44 0.43 14.30
N VAL A 45 1.59 1.69 13.88
CA VAL A 45 1.41 2.11 12.48
C VAL A 45 2.27 1.27 11.54
N LEU A 46 3.59 1.16 11.83
CA LEU A 46 4.51 0.39 11.00
C LEU A 46 4.18 -1.11 11.00
N ASN A 47 3.84 -1.66 12.17
CA ASN A 47 3.43 -3.07 12.27
C ASN A 47 2.17 -3.34 11.46
N ASN A 48 1.16 -2.47 11.55
CA ASN A 48 -0.08 -2.63 10.81
C ASN A 48 0.16 -2.60 9.30
N ALA A 49 0.96 -1.64 8.81
CA ALA A 49 1.32 -1.57 7.40
C ALA A 49 2.00 -2.87 6.93
N MET A 50 3.03 -3.32 7.64
CA MET A 50 3.76 -4.55 7.28
C MET A 50 2.89 -5.80 7.38
N ASN A 51 2.01 -5.89 8.39
CA ASN A 51 1.12 -7.05 8.56
C ASN A 51 0.09 -7.12 7.42
N VAL A 52 -0.48 -5.98 7.01
CA VAL A 52 -1.41 -5.93 5.89
C VAL A 52 -0.69 -6.26 4.58
N ALA A 53 0.48 -5.67 4.32
CA ALA A 53 1.28 -5.99 3.15
C ALA A 53 1.67 -7.48 3.09
N LYS A 54 2.02 -8.08 4.24
CA LYS A 54 2.32 -9.51 4.33
C LYS A 54 1.09 -10.39 4.08
N ALA A 55 -0.07 -10.00 4.60
CA ALA A 55 -1.30 -10.79 4.49
C ALA A 55 -1.86 -10.79 3.07
N LEU A 56 -1.78 -9.66 2.36
CA LEU A 56 -2.35 -9.49 1.02
C LEU A 56 -1.32 -9.74 -0.10
N GLY A 57 -0.04 -9.81 0.24
CA GLY A 57 1.04 -10.03 -0.71
C GLY A 57 1.47 -8.78 -1.48
N ALA A 58 2.58 -8.91 -2.21
CA ALA A 58 3.08 -7.87 -3.11
C ALA A 58 2.08 -7.66 -4.26
N GLY A 59 1.62 -6.41 -4.45
CA GLY A 59 0.61 -6.06 -5.45
C GLY A 59 -0.84 -6.31 -5.01
N GLY A 60 -1.08 -6.85 -3.82
CA GLY A 60 -2.43 -7.03 -3.26
C GLY A 60 -2.96 -5.80 -2.50
N VAL A 61 -2.09 -4.86 -2.15
CA VAL A 61 -2.47 -3.64 -1.43
C VAL A 61 -1.51 -2.50 -1.73
N ASP A 62 -2.01 -1.28 -1.85
CA ASP A 62 -1.22 -0.04 -1.84
C ASP A 62 -1.43 0.67 -0.48
N ILE A 63 -0.34 0.98 0.21
CA ILE A 63 -0.38 1.53 1.57
C ILE A 63 0.34 2.87 1.60
N GLU A 64 -0.32 3.90 2.11
CA GLU A 64 0.30 5.19 2.37
C GLU A 64 0.21 5.54 3.86
N ILE A 65 1.36 5.80 4.49
CA ILE A 65 1.46 6.30 5.86
C ILE A 65 1.62 7.81 5.80
N VAL A 66 0.64 8.54 6.31
CA VAL A 66 0.64 10.01 6.31
C VAL A 66 1.01 10.53 7.69
N ALA A 67 2.18 11.18 7.78
CA ALA A 67 2.72 11.76 9.01
C ALA A 67 2.50 13.28 9.06
N TYR A 68 1.90 13.77 10.15
CA TYR A 68 1.75 15.20 10.41
C TYR A 68 1.71 15.50 11.92
N GLY A 69 1.78 16.78 12.29
CA GLY A 69 1.87 17.18 13.70
C GLY A 69 3.05 16.50 14.42
N PRO A 70 2.93 16.15 15.68
CA PRO A 70 3.97 15.43 16.42
C PRO A 70 4.41 14.11 15.77
N GLY A 71 3.54 13.46 14.99
CA GLY A 71 3.84 12.22 14.26
C GLY A 71 5.00 12.33 13.26
N LEU A 72 5.42 13.56 12.87
CA LEU A 72 6.62 13.77 12.05
C LEU A 72 7.89 13.24 12.71
N GLN A 73 7.93 13.09 14.03
CA GLN A 73 9.08 12.50 14.72
C GLN A 73 9.42 11.09 14.22
N MET A 74 8.42 10.38 13.67
CA MET A 74 8.66 9.06 13.07
C MET A 74 9.62 9.13 11.87
N VAL A 75 9.48 10.15 11.03
CA VAL A 75 10.25 10.33 9.78
C VAL A 75 11.51 11.18 9.94
N LYS A 76 11.87 11.59 11.15
CA LYS A 76 13.07 12.36 11.43
C LYS A 76 14.34 11.54 11.17
N LYS A 77 15.40 12.18 10.67
CA LYS A 77 16.67 11.52 10.28
C LYS A 77 17.32 10.67 11.37
N ASP A 78 17.14 11.06 12.64
CA ASP A 78 17.63 10.37 13.84
C ASP A 78 16.54 9.55 14.55
N SER A 79 15.46 9.24 13.85
CA SER A 79 14.37 8.43 14.41
C SER A 79 14.87 7.05 14.83
N LYS A 80 14.50 6.65 16.06
CA LYS A 80 14.76 5.29 16.56
C LYS A 80 14.03 4.21 15.75
N LEU A 81 13.07 4.61 14.90
CA LEU A 81 12.30 3.72 14.03
C LEU A 81 12.89 3.61 12.61
N ALA A 82 14.03 4.25 12.33
CA ALA A 82 14.62 4.28 11.00
C ALA A 82 14.78 2.88 10.37
N GLU A 83 15.31 1.91 11.11
CA GLU A 83 15.49 0.55 10.60
C GLU A 83 14.15 -0.15 10.34
N LYS A 84 13.15 0.09 11.18
CA LYS A 84 11.81 -0.47 10.98
C LYS A 84 11.10 0.16 9.79
N MET A 85 11.30 1.46 9.55
CA MET A 85 10.79 2.12 8.35
C MET A 85 11.45 1.57 7.09
N LYS A 86 12.75 1.29 7.10
CA LYS A 86 13.44 0.61 5.99
C LYS A 86 12.84 -0.76 5.71
N GLN A 87 12.54 -1.53 6.76
CA GLN A 87 11.86 -2.82 6.63
C GLN A 87 10.47 -2.67 5.99
N ALA A 88 9.67 -1.70 6.46
CA ALA A 88 8.36 -1.41 5.87
C ALA A 88 8.49 -1.01 4.38
N TYR A 89 9.42 -0.12 4.06
CA TYR A 89 9.69 0.30 2.68
C TYR A 89 10.10 -0.87 1.77
N ALA A 90 10.84 -1.84 2.28
CA ALA A 90 11.30 -3.00 1.53
C ALA A 90 10.14 -3.90 1.01
N PHE A 91 8.93 -3.77 1.52
CA PHE A 91 7.74 -4.41 0.94
C PHE A 91 7.38 -3.86 -0.46
N GLY A 92 7.88 -2.65 -0.82
CA GLY A 92 7.69 -2.04 -2.13
C GLY A 92 6.33 -1.36 -2.35
N ASN A 93 5.35 -1.65 -1.51
CA ASN A 93 3.97 -1.12 -1.57
C ASN A 93 3.59 -0.28 -0.34
N ILE A 94 4.55 0.09 0.50
CA ILE A 94 4.36 0.99 1.65
C ILE A 94 5.07 2.32 1.38
N LYS A 95 4.31 3.39 1.28
CA LYS A 95 4.77 4.76 1.00
C LYS A 95 4.61 5.64 2.24
N PHE A 96 5.40 6.72 2.30
CA PHE A 96 5.34 7.68 3.39
C PHE A 96 5.11 9.09 2.85
N SER A 97 4.11 9.79 3.39
CA SER A 97 3.84 11.20 3.12
C SER A 97 4.10 12.05 4.35
N VAL A 98 4.76 13.19 4.13
CA VAL A 98 5.22 14.12 5.17
C VAL A 98 4.55 15.47 5.00
N CYS A 99 3.88 15.96 6.03
CA CYS A 99 3.16 17.22 6.00
C CYS A 99 4.11 18.44 6.01
N GLU A 100 4.14 19.20 4.90
CA GLU A 100 4.95 20.40 4.76
C GLU A 100 4.56 21.50 5.78
N ASN A 101 3.27 21.68 6.06
CA ASN A 101 2.82 22.63 7.08
C ASN A 101 3.42 22.32 8.45
N THR A 102 3.51 21.04 8.81
CA THR A 102 4.17 20.65 10.06
C THR A 102 5.67 20.88 10.01
N MET A 103 6.32 20.57 8.89
CA MET A 103 7.75 20.87 8.73
C MET A 103 8.05 22.37 8.91
N LYS A 104 7.23 23.25 8.28
CA LYS A 104 7.35 24.70 8.43
C LYS A 104 7.23 25.15 9.89
N ASN A 105 6.24 24.62 10.62
CA ASN A 105 6.05 24.93 12.03
C ASN A 105 7.23 24.48 12.90
N LEU A 106 7.83 23.35 12.57
CA LEU A 106 9.00 22.79 13.25
C LEU A 106 10.33 23.42 12.76
N LYS A 107 10.28 24.26 11.74
CA LYS A 107 11.46 24.83 11.02
C LYS A 107 12.36 23.73 10.45
N TRP A 108 11.78 22.62 10.04
CA TRP A 108 12.48 21.51 9.40
C TRP A 108 12.64 21.72 7.90
N THR A 109 13.71 21.17 7.37
CA THR A 109 14.04 21.08 5.94
C THR A 109 14.13 19.59 5.54
N ASN A 110 14.33 19.31 4.27
CA ASN A 110 14.57 17.94 3.80
C ASN A 110 15.76 17.25 4.50
N LYS A 111 16.76 18.05 4.98
CA LYS A 111 17.92 17.54 5.71
C LYS A 111 17.57 16.96 7.09
N ASP A 112 16.40 17.28 7.61
CA ASP A 112 15.92 16.83 8.92
C ASP A 112 15.13 15.52 8.82
N LEU A 113 14.79 15.11 7.58
CA LEU A 113 14.06 13.89 7.32
C LEU A 113 15.00 12.69 7.13
N LEU A 114 14.50 11.49 7.39
CA LEU A 114 15.10 10.25 6.90
C LEU A 114 15.34 10.36 5.39
N ASN A 115 16.39 9.68 4.92
CA ASN A 115 16.79 9.72 3.52
C ASN A 115 15.59 9.67 2.58
N GLU A 116 15.55 10.61 1.63
CA GLU A 116 14.46 10.82 0.65
C GLU A 116 14.02 9.53 -0.07
N ALA A 117 14.93 8.56 -0.23
CA ALA A 117 14.63 7.26 -0.82
C ALA A 117 13.52 6.47 -0.06
N PHE A 118 13.24 6.79 1.20
CA PHE A 118 12.19 6.15 1.99
C PHE A 118 10.85 6.89 1.95
N ILE A 119 10.82 8.10 1.38
CA ILE A 119 9.61 8.92 1.28
C ILE A 119 9.16 8.94 -0.18
N GLN A 120 8.50 7.87 -0.62
CA GLN A 120 8.12 7.70 -2.04
C GLN A 120 7.11 8.72 -2.52
N THR A 121 6.12 9.05 -1.72
CA THR A 121 5.12 10.08 -2.04
C THR A 121 5.62 11.47 -1.72
N GLY A 122 6.62 11.54 -0.85
CA GLY A 122 7.34 12.76 -0.57
C GLY A 122 6.60 13.73 0.35
N ILE A 123 6.92 15.01 0.20
CA ILE A 123 6.36 16.09 1.00
C ILE A 123 5.04 16.53 0.36
N VAL A 124 3.97 16.52 1.17
CA VAL A 124 2.64 16.99 0.77
C VAL A 124 2.28 18.28 1.48
N PRO A 125 1.55 19.22 0.85
CA PRO A 125 1.24 20.52 1.46
C PRO A 125 0.55 20.39 2.82
N SER A 126 -0.39 19.44 2.95
CA SER A 126 -1.13 19.17 4.18
C SER A 126 -1.41 17.69 4.34
N GLY A 127 -1.02 17.10 5.46
CA GLY A 127 -1.29 15.69 5.74
C GLY A 127 -2.77 15.36 5.79
N VAL A 128 -3.61 16.24 6.36
CA VAL A 128 -5.05 16.02 6.43
C VAL A 128 -5.69 16.07 5.04
N VAL A 129 -5.30 17.03 4.20
CA VAL A 129 -5.78 17.12 2.81
C VAL A 129 -5.37 15.88 2.04
N ARG A 130 -4.12 15.41 2.21
CA ARG A 130 -3.67 14.17 1.57
C ARG A 130 -4.51 12.96 1.97
N ILE A 131 -4.89 12.84 3.24
CA ILE A 131 -5.79 11.77 3.70
C ILE A 131 -7.16 11.88 3.02
N MET A 132 -7.71 13.09 2.88
CA MET A 132 -8.99 13.29 2.18
C MET A 132 -8.90 12.89 0.69
N GLU A 133 -7.81 13.27 0.02
CA GLU A 133 -7.54 12.88 -1.38
C GLU A 133 -7.49 11.35 -1.51
N LEU A 134 -6.69 10.68 -0.67
CA LEU A 134 -6.57 9.23 -0.66
C LEU A 134 -7.92 8.54 -0.41
N GLN A 135 -8.73 9.05 0.53
CA GLN A 135 -10.07 8.51 0.75
C GLN A 135 -10.96 8.69 -0.48
N GLY A 136 -10.84 9.83 -1.20
CA GLY A 136 -11.51 10.04 -2.50
C GLY A 136 -11.04 9.06 -3.58
N GLU A 137 -9.79 8.60 -3.51
CA GLU A 137 -9.20 7.58 -4.39
C GLU A 137 -9.53 6.13 -3.97
N GLY A 138 -10.34 5.95 -2.91
CA GLY A 138 -10.80 4.64 -2.44
C GLY A 138 -9.93 4.02 -1.35
N TYR A 139 -9.00 4.75 -0.74
CA TYR A 139 -8.22 4.24 0.39
C TYR A 139 -9.08 4.10 1.65
N LYS A 140 -9.01 2.94 2.28
CA LYS A 140 -9.58 2.69 3.60
C LYS A 140 -8.72 3.37 4.65
N TYR A 141 -9.33 4.17 5.53
CA TYR A 141 -8.62 4.94 6.54
C TYR A 141 -8.53 4.19 7.87
N VAL A 142 -7.33 4.14 8.43
CA VAL A 142 -7.07 3.59 9.76
C VAL A 142 -6.15 4.53 10.54
N ARG A 143 -6.51 4.80 11.79
CA ARG A 143 -5.67 5.49 12.77
C ARG A 143 -5.48 4.54 13.95
N PRO A 144 -4.27 4.04 14.19
CA PRO A 144 -3.92 3.21 15.35
C PRO A 144 -3.94 3.97 16.67
#